data_b7253a555fef7d1329d036392ec97e6c
#
_entry.id   b7253a555fef7d1329d036392ec97e6c
#
_cell.length_a   1.000
_cell.length_b   1.000
_cell.length_c   1.000
_cell.angle_alpha   90.00
_cell.angle_beta   90.00
_cell.angle_gamma   90.00
#
_symmetry.space_group_name_H-M   'P 1'
#
loop_
_entity.id
_entity.type
_entity.pdbx_description
1 polymer ?
#
loop_
_entity_poly.entity_id
_entity_poly.type
_entity_poly.pdbx_seq_one_letter_code
_entity_poly.pdbx_strand_id
1 'polypeptide(L)'
;MEHLNAEVHRAVDDIGSIVRRDGGELDFRTYDPETGELVVAFRKAGNDDCVTCTIDEPMVRAFLEEAVRAQGVELASLRIQTPAG
;
A
#
# COMPACT_ATOMS: atom_id res chain seq x y z
N MET A 1 3.51 14.73 14.78
CA MET A 1 4.28 13.99 13.80
C MET A 1 4.07 12.50 13.86
N GLU A 2 4.09 11.94 15.06
CA GLU A 2 3.81 10.52 15.20
C GLU A 2 2.40 10.16 14.77
N HIS A 3 1.49 11.10 14.90
CA HIS A 3 0.10 10.87 14.48
C HIS A 3 0.00 10.55 13.00
N LEU A 4 0.74 11.28 12.17
CA LEU A 4 0.70 11.04 10.74
C LEU A 4 1.22 9.65 10.40
N ASN A 5 2.28 9.22 11.08
CA ASN A 5 2.81 7.88 10.87
C ASN A 5 1.79 6.82 11.24
N ALA A 6 1.12 7.00 12.38
CA ALA A 6 0.13 6.03 12.83
C ALA A 6 -1.03 5.94 11.86
N GLU A 7 -1.47 7.06 11.34
CA GLU A 7 -2.58 7.09 10.39
C GLU A 7 -2.19 6.45 9.07
N VAL A 8 -0.98 6.71 8.60
CA VAL A 8 -0.49 6.08 7.39
C VAL A 8 -0.35 4.57 7.58
N HIS A 9 0.18 4.17 8.74
CA HIS A 9 0.28 2.75 9.08
C HIS A 9 -1.08 2.07 9.05
N ARG A 10 -2.07 2.71 9.62
CA ARG A 10 -3.42 2.17 9.67
C ARG A 10 -3.99 2.01 8.26
N ALA A 11 -3.78 3.01 7.42
CA ALA A 11 -4.25 2.93 6.04
C ALA A 11 -3.58 1.77 5.30
N VAL A 12 -2.28 1.62 5.46
CA VAL A 12 -1.55 0.51 4.83
C VAL A 12 -2.05 -0.82 5.37
N ASP A 13 -2.32 -0.89 6.66
CA ASP A 13 -2.81 -2.10 7.29
C ASP A 13 -4.17 -2.51 6.75
N ASP A 14 -5.07 -1.54 6.60
CA ASP A 14 -6.39 -1.78 6.06
C ASP A 14 -6.32 -2.33 4.65
N ILE A 15 -5.54 -1.69 3.81
CA ILE A 15 -5.38 -2.15 2.44
C ILE A 15 -4.64 -3.48 2.41
N GLY A 16 -3.68 -3.66 3.32
CA GLY A 16 -2.97 -4.92 3.46
C GLY A 16 -3.88 -6.10 3.75
N SER A 17 -4.92 -5.87 4.56
CA SER A 17 -5.90 -6.91 4.83
C SER A 17 -6.61 -7.35 3.57
N ILE A 18 -6.98 -6.38 2.73
CA ILE A 18 -7.65 -6.68 1.47
C ILE A 18 -6.71 -7.46 0.54
N VAL A 19 -5.47 -7.03 0.47
CA VAL A 19 -4.47 -7.67 -0.38
C VAL A 19 -4.23 -9.11 0.09
N ARG A 20 -4.16 -9.32 1.41
CA ARG A 20 -3.95 -10.66 1.95
C ARG A 20 -5.10 -11.61 1.63
N ARG A 21 -6.32 -11.08 1.62
CA ARG A 21 -7.49 -11.89 1.26
C ARG A 21 -7.39 -12.37 -0.17
N ASP A 22 -6.73 -11.59 -1.01
CA ASP A 22 -6.54 -11.95 -2.41
C ASP A 22 -5.31 -12.85 -2.60
N GLY A 23 -4.62 -13.17 -1.52
CA GLY A 23 -3.43 -14.02 -1.57
C GLY A 23 -2.13 -13.29 -1.72
N GLY A 24 -2.16 -11.97 -1.75
CA GLY A 24 -0.96 -11.16 -1.85
C GLY A 24 -0.47 -10.70 -0.50
N GLU A 25 0.47 -9.79 -0.51
CA GLU A 25 1.02 -9.20 0.70
C GLU A 25 1.33 -7.73 0.47
N LEU A 26 1.10 -6.94 1.49
CA LEU A 26 1.43 -5.52 1.46
C LEU A 26 2.05 -5.15 2.79
N ASP A 27 3.25 -4.58 2.75
CA ASP A 27 3.98 -4.20 3.94
C ASP A 27 4.34 -2.73 3.90
N PHE A 28 4.19 -2.09 5.05
CA PHE A 28 4.66 -0.72 5.22
C PHE A 28 6.18 -0.74 5.28
N ARG A 29 6.82 0.16 4.53
CA ARG A 29 8.27 0.30 4.57
C ARG A 29 8.68 1.56 5.31
N THR A 30 8.28 2.71 4.78
CA THR A 30 8.62 3.97 5.40
C THR A 30 7.67 5.06 4.94
N TYR A 31 7.52 6.06 5.75
CA TYR A 31 6.76 7.26 5.39
C TYR A 31 7.54 8.47 5.88
N ASP A 32 7.78 9.40 4.98
CA ASP A 32 8.48 10.64 5.31
C ASP A 32 7.47 11.77 5.34
N PRO A 33 7.12 12.28 6.54
CA PRO A 33 6.14 13.35 6.63
C PRO A 33 6.64 14.67 6.07
N GLU A 34 7.95 14.84 5.96
CA GLU A 34 8.49 16.10 5.43
C GLU A 34 8.30 16.18 3.92
N THR A 35 8.51 15.09 3.24
CA THR A 35 8.36 15.05 1.79
C THR A 35 6.99 14.52 1.36
N GLY A 36 6.29 13.87 2.27
CA GLY A 36 5.02 13.23 1.95
C GLY A 36 5.18 11.97 1.13
N GLU A 37 6.34 11.34 1.22
CA GLU A 37 6.58 10.12 0.45
C GLU A 37 6.29 8.88 1.29
N LEU A 38 5.45 8.01 0.76
CA LEU A 38 5.16 6.72 1.37
C LEU A 38 5.76 5.62 0.51
N VAL A 39 6.45 4.69 1.16
CA VAL A 39 7.02 3.53 0.48
C VAL A 39 6.43 2.27 1.10
N VAL A 40 5.89 1.41 0.27
CA VAL A 40 5.34 0.14 0.69
C VAL A 40 5.91 -0.97 -0.19
N ALA A 41 5.88 -2.19 0.33
CA ALA A 41 6.25 -3.36 -0.44
C ALA A 41 4.98 -4.15 -0.76
N PHE A 42 4.78 -4.46 -2.01
CA PHE A 42 3.61 -5.19 -2.47
C PHE A 42 4.05 -6.45 -3.19
N ARG A 43 3.46 -7.57 -2.80
CA ARG A 43 3.65 -8.83 -3.49
C ARG A 43 2.31 -9.30 -4.02
N LYS A 44 2.26 -9.52 -5.31
CA LYS A 44 1.07 -10.03 -5.95
C LYS A 44 0.83 -11.46 -5.49
N ALA A 45 -0.44 -11.90 -5.53
CA ALA A 45 -0.76 -13.29 -5.26
C ALA A 45 0.11 -14.16 -6.15
N GLY A 46 0.70 -15.19 -5.55
CA GLY A 46 1.83 -15.85 -6.12
C GLY A 46 1.59 -16.81 -7.26
N ASN A 47 0.50 -16.68 -7.96
CA ASN A 47 0.18 -17.59 -9.05
C ASN A 47 0.18 -16.89 -10.37
N ASP A 48 1.08 -17.27 -11.23
CA ASP A 48 1.12 -16.75 -12.59
C ASP A 48 -0.15 -17.05 -13.36
N ASP A 49 -0.82 -18.13 -12.96
CA ASP A 49 -2.05 -18.55 -13.61
C ASP A 49 -3.27 -17.82 -13.13
N CYS A 50 -3.09 -16.87 -12.25
CA CYS A 50 -4.21 -16.18 -11.66
C CYS A 50 -4.72 -15.11 -12.61
N VAL A 51 -5.49 -15.52 -13.59
CA VAL A 51 -6.11 -14.60 -14.53
C VAL A 51 -7.15 -13.75 -13.84
N THR A 52 -7.66 -14.26 -12.72
CA THR A 52 -8.69 -13.58 -11.95
C THR A 52 -8.15 -12.81 -10.77
N CYS A 53 -6.83 -12.77 -10.60
CA CYS A 53 -6.24 -11.97 -9.56
C CYS A 53 -6.45 -10.51 -9.93
N THR A 54 -7.32 -9.86 -9.20
CA THR A 54 -7.79 -8.56 -9.56
C THR A 54 -6.94 -7.44 -8.97
N ILE A 55 -6.21 -7.73 -7.90
CA ILE A 55 -5.44 -6.69 -7.23
C ILE A 55 -4.02 -6.66 -7.79
N ASP A 56 -3.70 -5.59 -8.47
CA ASP A 56 -2.37 -5.37 -9.02
C ASP A 56 -1.82 -4.04 -8.50
N GLU A 57 -0.62 -3.69 -8.94
CA GLU A 57 0.06 -2.49 -8.43
C GLU A 57 -0.75 -1.21 -8.63
N PRO A 58 -1.33 -0.95 -9.80
CA PRO A 58 -2.13 0.27 -9.96
C PRO A 58 -3.33 0.32 -9.02
N MET A 59 -3.95 -0.82 -8.75
CA MET A 59 -5.07 -0.86 -7.83
C MET A 59 -4.63 -0.60 -6.40
N VAL A 60 -3.51 -1.22 -6.00
CA VAL A 60 -2.95 -0.99 -4.67
C VAL A 60 -2.63 0.49 -4.48
N ARG A 61 -2.05 1.10 -5.50
CA ARG A 61 -1.74 2.53 -5.45
C ARG A 61 -2.99 3.36 -5.23
N ALA A 62 -4.03 3.09 -5.99
CA ALA A 62 -5.28 3.84 -5.87
C ALA A 62 -5.90 3.64 -4.49
N PHE A 63 -5.93 2.41 -4.01
CA PHE A 63 -6.49 2.11 -2.70
C PHE A 63 -5.71 2.81 -1.59
N LEU A 64 -4.39 2.77 -1.67
CA LEU A 64 -3.56 3.41 -0.64
C LEU A 64 -3.74 4.91 -0.64
N GLU A 65 -3.77 5.53 -1.81
CA GLU A 65 -3.97 6.96 -1.90
C GLU A 65 -5.30 7.37 -1.28
N GLU A 66 -6.35 6.62 -1.57
CA GLU A 66 -7.65 6.91 -1.00
C GLU A 66 -7.68 6.66 0.50
N ALA A 67 -7.10 5.55 0.94
CA ALA A 67 -7.10 5.22 2.36
C ALA A 67 -6.33 6.23 3.19
N VAL A 68 -5.19 6.67 2.68
CA VAL A 68 -4.38 7.66 3.38
C VAL A 68 -5.09 9.01 3.39
N ARG A 69 -5.71 9.36 2.30
CA ARG A 69 -6.47 10.61 2.23
C ARG A 69 -7.65 10.58 3.20
N ALA A 70 -8.29 9.43 3.34
CA ALA A 70 -9.40 9.28 4.28
C ALA A 70 -8.95 9.49 5.71
N GLN A 71 -7.68 9.25 6.00
CA GLN A 71 -7.12 9.52 7.32
C GLN A 71 -6.72 10.98 7.50
N GLY A 72 -6.91 11.80 6.48
CA GLY A 72 -6.56 13.20 6.54
C GLY A 72 -5.12 13.50 6.19
N VAL A 73 -4.44 12.56 5.57
CA VAL A 73 -3.03 12.71 5.20
C VAL A 73 -2.94 12.85 3.68
N GLU A 74 -2.16 13.81 3.23
CA GLU A 74 -1.92 13.98 1.81
C GLU A 74 -0.56 13.42 1.46
N LEU A 75 -0.52 12.56 0.45
CA LEU A 75 0.72 12.02 -0.05
C LEU A 75 1.20 12.84 -1.23
N ALA A 76 2.46 13.26 -1.18
CA ALA A 76 3.09 13.89 -2.33
C ALA A 76 3.56 12.84 -3.32
N SER A 77 3.91 11.65 -2.81
CA SER A 77 4.48 10.60 -3.64
C SER A 77 4.19 9.25 -2.99
N LEU A 78 3.93 8.27 -3.81
CA LEU A 78 3.74 6.90 -3.33
C LEU A 78 4.61 5.99 -4.18
N ARG A 79 5.49 5.27 -3.49
CA ARG A 79 6.38 4.31 -4.15
C ARG A 79 6.01 2.90 -3.72
N ILE A 80 5.77 2.05 -4.68
CA ILE A 80 5.46 0.66 -4.41
C ILE A 80 6.64 -0.19 -4.88
N GLN A 81 7.23 -0.92 -3.93
CA GLN A 81 8.32 -1.83 -4.23
C GLN A 81 7.75 -3.22 -4.45
N THR A 82 8.13 -3.85 -5.53
CA THR A 82 7.75 -5.22 -5.79
C THR A 82 9.00 -6.08 -5.76
N PRO A 83 8.91 -7.27 -5.16
CA PRO A 83 10.07 -8.14 -5.14
C PRO A 83 10.42 -8.58 -6.56
N ALA A 84 11.70 -8.60 -6.84
CA ALA A 84 12.17 -9.03 -8.14
C ALA A 84 12.01 -10.53 -8.27
N GLY A 85 11.44 -10.93 -9.33
CA GLY A 85 11.33 -12.35 -9.62
C GLY A 85 10.15 -13.01 -9.14
#